data_9cbe3ac4fc01751d94c0a1e3a06e7423
#
_entry.id   9cbe3ac4fc01751d94c0a1e3a06e7423
#
_cell.length_a   1.000
_cell.length_b   1.000
_cell.length_c   1.000
_cell.angle_alpha   90.00
_cell.angle_beta   90.00
_cell.angle_gamma   90.00
#
_symmetry.space_group_name_H-M   'P 1'
#
loop_
_entity.id
_entity.type
_entity.pdbx_description
1 polymer ?
#
loop_
_entity_poly.entity_id
_entity_poly.type
_entity_poly.pdbx_seq_one_letter_code
_entity_poly.pdbx_strand_id
1 'polypeptide(L)'
;MKKVWLNRYPADVPTEINPDRYQSLVDMFEQSVARYADQPAFVNMGEVMTFRKLEERSRAFAAYLQQGLGLKKGDRVALMMPNLLQYPVALFGILRAGMIVVNVNPLYTPRELEHQLNDSGASAIVIVSNFAHTLEKVVDKTAVQHVILTRMGDQLSTAKGTVVNFVVKYIKRLVPKYHLPDAISFRSALHNGYRMQ
;
A
#
# COMPACT_ATOMS: atom_id res chain seq x y z
N MET A 1 4.77 37.49 -16.57
CA MET A 1 4.88 37.62 -15.10
C MET A 1 6.31 37.23 -14.71
N LYS A 2 7.07 38.07 -13.95
CA LYS A 2 8.40 37.67 -13.48
C LYS A 2 8.28 36.55 -12.43
N LYS A 3 8.98 35.44 -12.62
CA LYS A 3 8.97 34.28 -11.69
C LYS A 3 9.84 34.60 -10.45
N VAL A 4 9.41 35.53 -9.61
CA VAL A 4 10.17 36.06 -8.45
C VAL A 4 10.56 34.99 -7.42
N TRP A 5 9.84 33.87 -7.37
CA TRP A 5 10.15 32.74 -6.49
C TRP A 5 11.43 32.02 -6.84
N LEU A 6 11.91 32.09 -8.09
CA LEU A 6 13.16 31.47 -8.53
C LEU A 6 14.38 32.01 -7.78
N ASN A 7 14.31 33.28 -7.33
CA ASN A 7 15.38 33.87 -6.54
C ASN A 7 15.55 33.24 -5.14
N ARG A 8 14.61 32.39 -4.73
CA ARG A 8 14.62 31.67 -3.45
C ARG A 8 14.98 30.20 -3.58
N TYR A 9 15.16 29.70 -4.80
CA TYR A 9 15.55 28.31 -5.01
C TYR A 9 17.00 28.10 -4.58
N PRO A 10 17.32 27.02 -3.86
CA PRO A 10 18.69 26.58 -3.65
C PRO A 10 19.39 26.34 -5.00
N ALA A 11 20.73 26.53 -5.03
CA ALA A 11 21.49 26.45 -6.28
C ALA A 11 21.47 25.06 -6.95
N ASP A 12 21.20 24.01 -6.17
CA ASP A 12 21.10 22.62 -6.60
C ASP A 12 19.67 22.18 -7.03
N VAL A 13 18.70 23.08 -6.88
CA VAL A 13 17.31 22.81 -7.29
C VAL A 13 17.07 23.39 -8.69
N PRO A 14 16.74 22.56 -9.69
CA PRO A 14 16.44 23.04 -11.03
C PRO A 14 15.19 23.92 -11.03
N THR A 15 15.22 24.99 -11.81
CA THR A 15 14.12 25.96 -11.94
C THR A 15 12.92 25.41 -12.72
N GLU A 16 13.12 24.35 -13.48
CA GLU A 16 12.09 23.68 -14.29
C GLU A 16 12.21 22.16 -14.15
N ILE A 17 11.07 21.50 -14.16
CA ILE A 17 10.98 20.04 -14.16
C ILE A 17 11.15 19.52 -15.59
N ASN A 18 11.90 18.42 -15.76
CA ASN A 18 11.87 17.64 -16.98
C ASN A 18 10.81 16.51 -16.83
N PRO A 19 9.64 16.64 -17.46
CA PRO A 19 8.58 15.62 -17.33
C PRO A 19 8.97 14.28 -17.96
N ASP A 20 9.91 14.28 -18.90
CA ASP A 20 10.33 13.08 -19.65
C ASP A 20 11.53 12.36 -19.00
N ARG A 21 11.92 12.79 -17.79
CA ARG A 21 13.04 12.19 -17.05
C ARG A 21 12.80 10.72 -16.70
N TYR A 22 11.56 10.36 -16.44
CA TYR A 22 11.14 9.00 -16.08
C TYR A 22 9.96 8.57 -16.96
N GLN A 23 10.00 7.33 -17.44
CA GLN A 23 8.93 6.78 -18.27
C GLN A 23 7.65 6.46 -17.46
N SER A 24 7.82 6.20 -16.17
CA SER A 24 6.72 5.89 -15.25
C SER A 24 7.16 6.03 -13.78
N LEU A 25 6.20 5.95 -12.84
CA LEU A 25 6.51 5.87 -11.41
C LEU A 25 7.29 4.60 -11.07
N VAL A 26 7.06 3.51 -11.78
CA VAL A 26 7.81 2.26 -11.61
C VAL A 26 9.26 2.44 -12.05
N ASP A 27 9.50 3.05 -13.21
CA ASP A 27 10.84 3.37 -13.70
C ASP A 27 11.61 4.27 -12.72
N MET A 28 10.97 5.35 -12.23
CA MET A 28 11.55 6.21 -11.20
C MET A 28 11.93 5.43 -9.94
N PHE A 29 11.06 4.52 -9.50
CA PHE A 29 11.32 3.68 -8.34
C PHE A 29 12.49 2.72 -8.57
N GLU A 30 12.54 2.04 -9.71
CA GLU A 30 13.61 1.10 -10.06
C GLU A 30 14.97 1.78 -10.18
N GLN A 31 15.04 2.97 -10.78
CA GLN A 31 16.26 3.80 -10.81
C GLN A 31 16.69 4.21 -9.40
N SER A 32 15.73 4.53 -8.52
CA SER A 32 16.00 4.86 -7.13
C SER A 32 16.54 3.66 -6.35
N VAL A 33 15.97 2.47 -6.57
CA VAL A 33 16.46 1.21 -5.97
C VAL A 33 17.87 0.92 -6.43
N ALA A 34 18.16 1.02 -7.74
CA ALA A 34 19.50 0.79 -8.29
C ALA A 34 20.56 1.71 -7.66
N ARG A 35 20.19 2.96 -7.38
CA ARG A 35 21.10 3.98 -6.83
C ARG A 35 21.23 3.91 -5.30
N TYR A 36 20.17 3.56 -4.59
CA TYR A 36 20.08 3.72 -3.13
C TYR A 36 19.69 2.42 -2.39
N ALA A 37 19.96 1.25 -2.97
CA ALA A 37 19.49 -0.06 -2.50
C ALA A 37 19.52 -0.26 -0.99
N ASP A 38 20.65 0.06 -0.34
CA ASP A 38 20.87 -0.19 1.09
C ASP A 38 20.54 1.03 1.98
N GLN A 39 20.12 2.14 1.36
CA GLN A 39 19.70 3.32 2.10
C GLN A 39 18.27 3.14 2.67
N PRO A 40 17.96 3.81 3.78
CA PRO A 40 16.61 3.89 4.31
C PRO A 40 15.66 4.52 3.28
N ALA A 41 14.57 3.82 2.91
CA ALA A 41 13.48 4.37 2.11
C ALA A 41 12.35 4.89 3.00
N PHE A 42 11.96 4.10 4.01
CA PHE A 42 10.90 4.44 4.96
C PHE A 42 11.27 4.01 6.38
N VAL A 43 10.79 4.79 7.35
CA VAL A 43 10.93 4.48 8.78
C VAL A 43 9.56 4.60 9.44
N ASN A 44 9.16 3.58 10.19
CA ASN A 44 7.93 3.61 10.97
C ASN A 44 8.11 2.85 12.28
N MET A 45 7.71 3.44 13.39
CA MET A 45 7.89 2.87 14.74
C MET A 45 9.33 2.38 15.00
N GLY A 46 10.36 3.07 14.47
CA GLY A 46 11.77 2.68 14.61
C GLY A 46 12.19 1.44 13.81
N GLU A 47 11.32 0.91 12.94
CA GLU A 47 11.70 -0.10 11.94
C GLU A 47 12.10 0.60 10.64
N VAL A 48 13.21 0.18 10.07
CA VAL A 48 13.76 0.74 8.82
C VAL A 48 13.47 -0.23 7.66
N MET A 49 12.84 0.28 6.62
CA MET A 49 12.70 -0.38 5.34
C MET A 49 13.67 0.25 4.34
N THR A 50 14.67 -0.50 3.86
CA THR A 50 15.57 -0.04 2.80
C THR A 50 14.88 -0.08 1.44
N PHE A 51 15.44 0.62 0.43
CA PHE A 51 14.96 0.53 -0.95
C PHE A 51 14.98 -0.90 -1.48
N ARG A 52 16.02 -1.69 -1.17
CA ARG A 52 16.12 -3.12 -1.52
C ARG A 52 14.95 -3.93 -0.94
N LYS A 53 14.66 -3.81 0.36
CA LYS A 53 13.54 -4.52 0.99
C LYS A 53 12.19 -4.11 0.42
N LEU A 54 12.02 -2.83 0.11
CA LEU A 54 10.81 -2.32 -0.52
C LEU A 54 10.63 -2.90 -1.92
N GLU A 55 11.71 -2.97 -2.69
CA GLU A 55 11.73 -3.55 -4.03
C GLU A 55 11.33 -5.04 -4.00
N GLU A 56 12.01 -5.85 -3.18
CA GLU A 56 11.74 -7.28 -3.02
C GLU A 56 10.27 -7.54 -2.63
N ARG A 57 9.77 -6.82 -1.63
CA ARG A 57 8.40 -6.97 -1.13
C ARG A 57 7.35 -6.49 -2.14
N SER A 58 7.60 -5.38 -2.83
CA SER A 58 6.68 -4.88 -3.84
C SER A 58 6.62 -5.79 -5.06
N ARG A 59 7.73 -6.42 -5.45
CA ARG A 59 7.77 -7.43 -6.52
C ARG A 59 6.96 -8.67 -6.12
N ALA A 60 7.17 -9.20 -4.91
CA ALA A 60 6.40 -10.31 -4.39
C ALA A 60 4.91 -10.00 -4.35
N PHE A 61 4.55 -8.79 -3.89
CA PHE A 61 3.15 -8.37 -3.85
C PHE A 61 2.54 -8.28 -5.26
N ALA A 62 3.28 -7.74 -6.24
CA ALA A 62 2.86 -7.68 -7.64
C ALA A 62 2.60 -9.08 -8.22
N ALA A 63 3.53 -10.02 -8.00
CA ALA A 63 3.38 -11.40 -8.45
C ALA A 63 2.13 -12.06 -7.85
N TYR A 64 1.85 -11.82 -6.56
CA TYR A 64 0.66 -12.34 -5.91
C TYR A 64 -0.63 -11.74 -6.49
N LEU A 65 -0.68 -10.44 -6.76
CA LEU A 65 -1.85 -9.81 -7.37
C LEU A 65 -2.14 -10.40 -8.76
N GLN A 66 -1.11 -10.61 -9.57
CA GLN A 66 -1.24 -11.13 -10.94
C GLN A 66 -1.54 -12.64 -10.98
N GLN A 67 -0.77 -13.44 -10.26
CA GLN A 67 -0.82 -14.91 -10.36
C GLN A 67 -1.71 -15.54 -9.28
N GLY A 68 -1.69 -14.98 -8.07
CA GLY A 68 -2.48 -15.49 -6.96
C GLY A 68 -3.94 -15.07 -7.00
N LEU A 69 -4.22 -13.82 -7.36
CA LEU A 69 -5.58 -13.29 -7.48
C LEU A 69 -6.08 -13.21 -8.92
N GLY A 70 -5.22 -13.40 -9.92
CA GLY A 70 -5.59 -13.34 -11.33
C GLY A 70 -5.97 -11.94 -11.84
N LEU A 71 -5.63 -10.89 -11.09
CA LEU A 71 -5.90 -9.51 -11.48
C LEU A 71 -5.12 -9.12 -12.73
N LYS A 72 -5.68 -8.22 -13.54
CA LYS A 72 -5.15 -7.83 -14.84
C LYS A 72 -4.65 -6.39 -14.84
N LYS A 73 -3.82 -6.05 -15.82
CA LYS A 73 -3.42 -4.67 -16.08
C LYS A 73 -4.66 -3.78 -16.23
N GLY A 74 -4.67 -2.66 -15.50
CA GLY A 74 -5.77 -1.71 -15.46
C GLY A 74 -6.82 -1.97 -14.39
N ASP A 75 -6.78 -3.12 -13.70
CA ASP A 75 -7.63 -3.35 -12.53
C ASP A 75 -7.29 -2.34 -11.41
N ARG A 76 -8.29 -1.99 -10.63
CA ARG A 76 -8.16 -1.00 -9.56
C ARG A 76 -8.08 -1.71 -8.22
N VAL A 77 -7.05 -1.34 -7.45
CA VAL A 77 -6.82 -1.87 -6.10
C VAL A 77 -6.87 -0.74 -5.10
N ALA A 78 -7.82 -0.81 -4.19
CA ALA A 78 -7.99 0.18 -3.12
C ALA A 78 -6.97 -0.04 -2.00
N LEU A 79 -6.42 1.07 -1.46
CA LEU A 79 -5.53 1.07 -0.30
C LEU A 79 -6.17 1.88 0.82
N MET A 80 -6.64 1.20 1.89
CA MET A 80 -7.29 1.82 3.04
C MET A 80 -6.47 1.58 4.31
N MET A 81 -5.43 2.38 4.49
CA MET A 81 -4.57 2.33 5.66
C MET A 81 -3.86 3.67 5.89
N PRO A 82 -3.44 3.97 7.14
CA PRO A 82 -2.58 5.12 7.41
C PRO A 82 -1.16 4.87 6.92
N ASN A 83 -0.24 5.81 7.20
CA ASN A 83 1.17 5.71 6.83
C ASN A 83 1.89 4.59 7.59
N LEU A 84 1.82 3.39 7.08
CA LEU A 84 2.47 2.17 7.56
C LEU A 84 3.49 1.68 6.53
N LEU A 85 4.43 0.83 6.94
CA LEU A 85 5.42 0.24 6.00
C LEU A 85 4.76 -0.64 4.92
N GLN A 86 3.57 -1.16 5.17
CA GLN A 86 2.78 -1.90 4.19
C GLN A 86 2.31 -1.04 3.02
N TYR A 87 2.06 0.25 3.28
CA TYR A 87 1.55 1.16 2.27
C TYR A 87 2.48 1.28 1.04
N PRO A 88 3.76 1.64 1.18
CA PRO A 88 4.65 1.71 0.02
C PRO A 88 4.87 0.34 -0.65
N VAL A 89 4.86 -0.75 0.09
CA VAL A 89 4.95 -2.11 -0.49
C VAL A 89 3.74 -2.39 -1.38
N ALA A 90 2.53 -2.11 -0.90
CA ALA A 90 1.30 -2.31 -1.67
C ALA A 90 1.24 -1.33 -2.86
N LEU A 91 1.54 -0.04 -2.65
CA LEU A 91 1.56 0.98 -3.69
C LEU A 91 2.42 0.56 -4.88
N PHE A 92 3.72 0.31 -4.63
CA PHE A 92 4.64 -0.06 -5.70
C PHE A 92 4.35 -1.46 -6.26
N GLY A 93 3.81 -2.39 -5.47
CA GLY A 93 3.37 -3.69 -5.96
C GLY A 93 2.21 -3.58 -6.95
N ILE A 94 1.20 -2.76 -6.66
CA ILE A 94 0.06 -2.50 -7.55
C ILE A 94 0.55 -1.85 -8.86
N LEU A 95 1.40 -0.81 -8.75
CA LEU A 95 1.93 -0.13 -9.93
C LEU A 95 2.79 -1.06 -10.80
N ARG A 96 3.65 -1.90 -10.19
CA ARG A 96 4.46 -2.91 -10.89
C ARG A 96 3.61 -3.95 -11.61
N ALA A 97 2.47 -4.31 -11.02
CA ALA A 97 1.52 -5.22 -11.66
C ALA A 97 0.75 -4.57 -12.83
N GLY A 98 0.99 -3.30 -13.12
CA GLY A 98 0.30 -2.54 -14.16
C GLY A 98 -1.13 -2.14 -13.77
N MET A 99 -1.46 -2.15 -12.49
CA MET A 99 -2.77 -1.85 -11.94
C MET A 99 -2.86 -0.41 -11.46
N ILE A 100 -4.06 0.03 -11.14
CA ILE A 100 -4.37 1.40 -10.71
C ILE A 100 -4.55 1.41 -9.19
N VAL A 101 -3.84 2.31 -8.52
CA VAL A 101 -3.99 2.54 -7.08
C VAL A 101 -5.17 3.47 -6.82
N VAL A 102 -6.08 3.06 -5.93
CA VAL A 102 -7.17 3.89 -5.41
C VAL A 102 -6.92 4.16 -3.93
N ASN A 103 -6.49 5.36 -3.60
CA ASN A 103 -6.28 5.74 -2.21
C ASN A 103 -7.60 6.01 -1.50
N VAL A 104 -7.83 5.34 -0.38
CA VAL A 104 -9.05 5.44 0.42
C VAL A 104 -8.73 6.02 1.79
N ASN A 105 -9.47 7.03 2.21
CA ASN A 105 -9.33 7.60 3.55
C ASN A 105 -9.73 6.55 4.60
N PRO A 106 -8.82 6.16 5.53
CA PRO A 106 -9.14 5.18 6.56
C PRO A 106 -10.29 5.57 7.51
N LEU A 107 -10.60 6.85 7.58
CA LEU A 107 -11.63 7.40 8.46
C LEU A 107 -13.02 7.50 7.79
N TYR A 108 -13.16 7.02 6.56
CA TYR A 108 -14.45 7.03 5.89
C TYR A 108 -15.52 6.24 6.64
N THR A 109 -16.72 6.79 6.64
CA THR A 109 -17.93 6.07 7.06
C THR A 109 -18.25 4.94 6.06
N PRO A 110 -19.08 3.96 6.43
CA PRO A 110 -19.50 2.92 5.49
C PRO A 110 -20.07 3.47 4.17
N ARG A 111 -20.89 4.53 4.24
CA ARG A 111 -21.49 5.16 3.05
C ARG A 111 -20.46 5.78 2.12
N GLU A 112 -19.47 6.49 2.67
CA GLU A 112 -18.39 7.09 1.88
C GLU A 112 -17.51 6.02 1.25
N LEU A 113 -17.22 4.94 2.00
CA LEU A 113 -16.43 3.82 1.49
C LEU A 113 -17.16 3.09 0.36
N GLU A 114 -18.46 2.80 0.54
CA GLU A 114 -19.31 2.19 -0.50
C GLU A 114 -19.31 3.04 -1.78
N HIS A 115 -19.51 4.34 -1.63
CA HIS A 115 -19.48 5.27 -2.76
C HIS A 115 -18.15 5.23 -3.50
N GLN A 116 -17.02 5.37 -2.79
CA GLN A 116 -15.71 5.41 -3.43
C GLN A 116 -15.33 4.07 -4.09
N LEU A 117 -15.65 2.94 -3.47
CA LEU A 117 -15.36 1.62 -4.06
C LEU A 117 -16.18 1.39 -5.33
N ASN A 118 -17.45 1.80 -5.35
CA ASN A 118 -18.32 1.70 -6.53
C ASN A 118 -17.91 2.68 -7.64
N ASP A 119 -17.64 3.94 -7.29
CA ASP A 119 -17.22 4.97 -8.24
C ASP A 119 -15.89 4.61 -8.92
N SER A 120 -14.92 4.15 -8.14
CA SER A 120 -13.63 3.71 -8.68
C SER A 120 -13.70 2.37 -9.43
N GLY A 121 -14.70 1.53 -9.15
CA GLY A 121 -14.79 0.15 -9.64
C GLY A 121 -13.62 -0.71 -9.14
N ALA A 122 -13.17 -0.53 -7.89
CA ALA A 122 -12.10 -1.32 -7.30
C ALA A 122 -12.47 -2.80 -7.20
N SER A 123 -11.65 -3.69 -7.75
CA SER A 123 -11.83 -5.15 -7.72
C SER A 123 -11.16 -5.81 -6.50
N ALA A 124 -10.21 -5.12 -5.89
CA ALA A 124 -9.54 -5.58 -4.67
C ALA A 124 -9.30 -4.42 -3.70
N ILE A 125 -9.17 -4.74 -2.41
CA ILE A 125 -8.81 -3.77 -1.38
C ILE A 125 -7.73 -4.33 -0.44
N VAL A 126 -6.73 -3.51 -0.13
CA VAL A 126 -5.77 -3.74 0.96
C VAL A 126 -6.16 -2.83 2.11
N ILE A 127 -6.53 -3.40 3.25
CA ILE A 127 -7.07 -2.65 4.37
C ILE A 127 -6.41 -3.05 5.69
N VAL A 128 -6.14 -2.08 6.56
CA VAL A 128 -5.71 -2.38 7.93
C VAL A 128 -6.89 -2.82 8.79
N SER A 129 -6.69 -3.85 9.60
CA SER A 129 -7.73 -4.52 10.40
C SER A 129 -8.53 -3.58 11.32
N ASN A 130 -7.98 -2.42 11.65
CA ASN A 130 -8.64 -1.39 12.46
C ASN A 130 -9.94 -0.86 11.81
N PHE A 131 -10.01 -0.89 10.48
CA PHE A 131 -11.14 -0.38 9.69
C PHE A 131 -11.90 -1.47 8.96
N ALA A 132 -11.54 -2.74 9.16
CA ALA A 132 -12.19 -3.88 8.50
C ALA A 132 -13.69 -3.97 8.80
N HIS A 133 -14.12 -3.55 9.99
CA HIS A 133 -15.55 -3.47 10.38
C HIS A 133 -16.36 -2.46 9.54
N THR A 134 -15.71 -1.46 8.97
CA THR A 134 -16.35 -0.50 8.05
C THR A 134 -16.56 -1.16 6.69
N LEU A 135 -15.55 -1.89 6.20
CA LEU A 135 -15.63 -2.63 4.93
C LEU A 135 -16.68 -3.74 4.99
N GLU A 136 -16.74 -4.51 6.08
CA GLU A 136 -17.74 -5.57 6.29
C GLU A 136 -19.17 -5.13 6.00
N LYS A 137 -19.52 -3.90 6.36
CA LYS A 137 -20.88 -3.36 6.19
C LYS A 137 -21.26 -3.07 4.74
N VAL A 138 -20.29 -3.02 3.84
CA VAL A 138 -20.50 -2.53 2.48
C VAL A 138 -19.88 -3.40 1.39
N VAL A 139 -18.99 -4.32 1.72
CA VAL A 139 -18.26 -5.12 0.72
C VAL A 139 -19.19 -5.84 -0.25
N ASP A 140 -20.28 -6.41 0.22
CA ASP A 140 -21.29 -7.12 -0.58
C ASP A 140 -22.07 -6.20 -1.54
N LYS A 141 -21.95 -4.88 -1.38
CA LYS A 141 -22.59 -3.85 -2.22
C LYS A 141 -21.62 -3.23 -3.21
N THR A 142 -20.42 -3.78 -3.32
CA THR A 142 -19.34 -3.26 -4.17
C THR A 142 -18.83 -4.31 -5.15
N ALA A 143 -18.00 -3.89 -6.11
CA ALA A 143 -17.33 -4.79 -7.04
C ALA A 143 -16.08 -5.47 -6.46
N VAL A 144 -15.76 -5.27 -5.18
CA VAL A 144 -14.59 -5.84 -4.53
C VAL A 144 -14.71 -7.36 -4.40
N GLN A 145 -13.84 -8.09 -5.07
CA GLN A 145 -13.78 -9.56 -5.05
C GLN A 145 -12.70 -10.07 -4.09
N HIS A 146 -11.67 -9.27 -3.83
CA HIS A 146 -10.51 -9.69 -3.03
C HIS A 146 -10.23 -8.70 -1.90
N VAL A 147 -10.22 -9.21 -0.67
CA VAL A 147 -9.87 -8.43 0.52
C VAL A 147 -8.54 -8.91 1.09
N ILE A 148 -7.56 -8.01 1.15
CA ILE A 148 -6.25 -8.29 1.76
C ILE A 148 -6.15 -7.50 3.06
N LEU A 149 -6.09 -8.22 4.18
CA LEU A 149 -6.01 -7.63 5.51
C LEU A 149 -4.58 -7.52 6.01
N THR A 150 -4.21 -6.34 6.49
CA THR A 150 -2.96 -6.13 7.22
C THR A 150 -3.21 -5.64 8.65
N ARG A 151 -2.25 -5.85 9.54
CA ARG A 151 -2.26 -5.33 10.92
C ARG A 151 -1.14 -4.32 11.09
N MET A 152 -1.27 -3.43 12.06
CA MET A 152 -0.33 -2.32 12.29
C MET A 152 1.15 -2.76 12.33
N GLY A 153 1.43 -3.90 12.97
CA GLY A 153 2.78 -4.43 13.14
C GLY A 153 3.27 -5.42 12.08
N ASP A 154 2.53 -5.65 10.98
CA ASP A 154 2.84 -6.75 10.06
C ASP A 154 4.15 -6.59 9.29
N GLN A 155 4.66 -5.39 9.13
CA GLN A 155 5.93 -5.11 8.46
C GLN A 155 7.07 -4.71 9.43
N LEU A 156 6.81 -4.75 10.73
CA LEU A 156 7.85 -4.62 11.77
C LEU A 156 8.58 -5.96 11.96
N SER A 157 9.71 -5.94 12.67
CA SER A 157 10.40 -7.17 13.10
C SER A 157 9.43 -8.09 13.88
N THR A 158 9.65 -9.40 13.84
CA THR A 158 8.68 -10.39 14.35
C THR A 158 8.27 -10.13 15.79
N ALA A 159 9.22 -9.92 16.69
CA ALA A 159 8.95 -9.66 18.10
C ALA A 159 8.14 -8.36 18.30
N LYS A 160 8.62 -7.26 17.69
CA LYS A 160 7.99 -5.94 17.79
C LYS A 160 6.59 -5.93 17.16
N GLY A 161 6.45 -6.55 15.98
CA GLY A 161 5.17 -6.66 15.29
C GLY A 161 4.13 -7.44 16.11
N THR A 162 4.55 -8.50 16.77
CA THR A 162 3.67 -9.28 17.66
C THR A 162 3.20 -8.44 18.84
N VAL A 163 4.11 -7.74 19.52
CA VAL A 163 3.77 -6.85 20.64
C VAL A 163 2.83 -5.73 20.19
N VAL A 164 3.15 -5.04 19.08
CA VAL A 164 2.31 -3.95 18.55
C VAL A 164 0.91 -4.47 18.23
N ASN A 165 0.80 -5.59 17.52
CA ASN A 165 -0.50 -6.18 17.16
C ASN A 165 -1.31 -6.61 18.39
N PHE A 166 -0.65 -7.15 19.40
CA PHE A 166 -1.29 -7.50 20.67
C PHE A 166 -1.82 -6.26 21.41
N VAL A 167 -0.97 -5.24 21.56
CA VAL A 167 -1.34 -3.99 22.23
C VAL A 167 -2.51 -3.30 21.50
N VAL A 168 -2.43 -3.18 20.18
CA VAL A 168 -3.47 -2.53 19.36
C VAL A 168 -4.80 -3.26 19.47
N LYS A 169 -4.79 -4.60 19.43
CA LYS A 169 -6.02 -5.41 19.43
C LYS A 169 -6.62 -5.57 20.84
N TYR A 170 -5.80 -5.95 21.83
CA TYR A 170 -6.31 -6.40 23.13
C TYR A 170 -6.24 -5.33 24.22
N ILE A 171 -5.20 -4.50 24.23
CA ILE A 171 -5.02 -3.45 25.26
C ILE A 171 -5.75 -2.17 24.82
N LYS A 172 -5.44 -1.66 23.65
CA LYS A 172 -6.05 -0.42 23.11
C LYS A 172 -7.44 -0.65 22.50
N ARG A 173 -7.79 -1.91 22.20
CA ARG A 173 -9.07 -2.30 21.60
C ARG A 173 -9.43 -1.50 20.34
N LEU A 174 -8.41 -1.17 19.53
CA LEU A 174 -8.56 -0.38 18.30
C LEU A 174 -8.92 -1.24 17.08
N VAL A 175 -9.17 -2.52 17.25
CA VAL A 175 -9.64 -3.43 16.21
C VAL A 175 -11.02 -3.94 16.61
N PRO A 176 -12.11 -3.30 16.15
CA PRO A 176 -13.47 -3.78 16.35
C PRO A 176 -13.65 -5.20 15.78
N LYS A 177 -14.65 -5.93 16.26
CA LYS A 177 -15.01 -7.23 15.68
C LYS A 177 -15.49 -7.04 14.25
N TYR A 178 -15.10 -7.94 13.36
CA TYR A 178 -15.54 -8.01 11.97
C TYR A 178 -15.56 -9.47 11.52
N HIS A 179 -16.35 -9.74 10.48
CA HIS A 179 -16.44 -11.03 9.81
C HIS A 179 -16.17 -10.89 8.31
N LEU A 180 -14.97 -11.23 7.88
CA LEU A 180 -14.52 -11.23 6.49
C LEU A 180 -13.81 -12.57 6.26
N PRO A 181 -14.57 -13.68 6.09
CA PRO A 181 -14.03 -15.05 6.11
C PRO A 181 -13.03 -15.30 4.97
N ASP A 182 -13.26 -14.70 3.80
CA ASP A 182 -12.43 -14.90 2.59
C ASP A 182 -11.24 -13.94 2.53
N ALA A 183 -11.03 -13.13 3.56
CA ALA A 183 -9.95 -12.17 3.57
C ALA A 183 -8.58 -12.85 3.75
N ILE A 184 -7.64 -12.46 2.90
CA ILE A 184 -6.27 -12.99 2.88
C ILE A 184 -5.38 -12.08 3.71
N SER A 185 -4.46 -12.64 4.50
CA SER A 185 -3.50 -11.82 5.22
C SER A 185 -2.44 -11.25 4.27
N PHE A 186 -2.03 -9.99 4.48
CA PHE A 186 -0.96 -9.36 3.71
C PHE A 186 0.37 -10.14 3.81
N ARG A 187 0.64 -10.75 4.96
CA ARG A 187 1.81 -11.63 5.14
C ARG A 187 1.73 -12.87 4.27
N SER A 188 0.56 -13.51 4.18
CA SER A 188 0.35 -14.66 3.29
C SER A 188 0.45 -14.26 1.82
N ALA A 189 -0.09 -13.10 1.46
CA ALA A 189 0.03 -12.57 0.11
C ALA A 189 1.51 -12.39 -0.29
N LEU A 190 2.33 -11.79 0.57
CA LEU A 190 3.76 -11.65 0.33
C LEU A 190 4.47 -13.01 0.27
N HIS A 191 4.20 -13.90 1.23
CA HIS A 191 4.82 -15.23 1.26
C HIS A 191 4.55 -16.02 -0.02
N ASN A 192 3.30 -16.04 -0.47
CA ASN A 192 2.92 -16.70 -1.71
C ASN A 192 3.54 -16.01 -2.92
N GLY A 193 3.57 -14.69 -2.94
CA GLY A 193 4.18 -13.91 -4.02
C GLY A 193 5.67 -14.15 -4.18
N TYR A 194 6.42 -14.36 -3.09
CA TYR A 194 7.84 -14.78 -3.18
C TYR A 194 8.06 -16.12 -3.88
N ARG A 195 7.07 -16.98 -3.88
CA ARG A 195 7.12 -18.30 -4.55
C ARG A 195 6.66 -18.23 -6.01
N MET A 196 6.11 -17.10 -6.43
CA MET A 196 5.55 -16.86 -7.77
C MET A 196 6.46 -15.97 -8.65
N GLN A 197 7.62 -15.57 -8.14
CA GLN A 197 8.60 -14.73 -8.86
C GLN A 197 9.46 -15.55 -9.83
#